data_51f69316c22c7a4393fdb8fe766d37e7
#
_entry.id   51f69316c22c7a4393fdb8fe766d37e7
#
_cell.length_a   1.000
_cell.length_b   1.000
_cell.length_c   1.000
_cell.angle_alpha   90.00
_cell.angle_beta   90.00
_cell.angle_gamma   90.00
#
_symmetry.space_group_name_H-M   'P 1'
#
loop_
_entity.id
_entity.type
_entity.pdbx_description
1 polymer ?
#
loop_
_entity_poly.entity_id
_entity_poly.type
_entity_poly.pdbx_seq_one_letter_code
_entity_poly.pdbx_strand_id
1 'polypeptide(L)'
;EQLKARLSQEGLFDQEHKKPLPIYPATIGIVTSSSGAVLRDIYRVSKRRFPGIRLVLKPVQVPGAGAAEQIAQAVDFFNAHYPVDVLIVGRGGGSLEDLWAFNEEVVVRAIYNSAIPVISAVGHETDFTLADFVADERAATPSQAAEMAVRDGQEIAAQLLSLQTRLRNSAVQQLDIRRKGIEHLLTRPVMENPHLMLEQRMERLDNLAARLGQSGSQQLKQQVQHLTHLMDKLELMNPMNTLRRGYGMVRSKDNRVIATIQEVQAGDRIQVELQDGIIHAQAVALEEV
;
A
#
# COMPACT_ATOMS: atom_id res chain seq x y z
N GLU A 1 14.13 -40.09 -47.69
CA GLU A 1 13.81 -40.79 -46.48
C GLU A 1 15.03 -41.18 -45.67
N GLN A 2 16.07 -41.78 -46.26
CA GLN A 2 17.30 -42.17 -45.51
C GLN A 2 17.99 -40.96 -44.87
N LEU A 3 18.13 -39.83 -45.61
CA LEU A 3 18.73 -38.60 -45.08
C LEU A 3 17.90 -38.04 -43.88
N LYS A 4 16.58 -38.00 -44.03
CA LYS A 4 15.67 -37.57 -42.95
C LYS A 4 15.85 -38.40 -41.67
N ALA A 5 15.89 -39.73 -41.82
CA ALA A 5 16.07 -40.62 -40.67
C ALA A 5 17.42 -40.41 -39.96
N ARG A 6 18.51 -40.22 -40.74
CA ARG A 6 19.82 -39.91 -40.17
C ARG A 6 19.88 -38.60 -39.43
N LEU A 7 19.37 -37.49 -40.02
CA LEU A 7 19.36 -36.18 -39.42
C LEU A 7 18.45 -36.12 -38.18
N SER A 8 17.36 -36.91 -38.20
CA SER A 8 16.50 -37.06 -37.01
C SER A 8 17.20 -37.77 -35.88
N GLN A 9 18.00 -38.82 -36.16
CA GLN A 9 18.81 -39.51 -35.17
C GLN A 9 19.92 -38.63 -34.57
N GLU A 10 20.43 -37.69 -35.38
CA GLU A 10 21.37 -36.65 -34.92
C GLU A 10 20.71 -35.54 -34.07
N GLY A 11 19.36 -35.53 -33.93
CA GLY A 11 18.62 -34.54 -33.12
C GLY A 11 18.42 -33.18 -33.79
N LEU A 12 18.64 -33.03 -35.13
CA LEU A 12 18.55 -31.74 -35.82
C LEU A 12 17.12 -31.19 -35.86
N PHE A 13 16.11 -32.00 -35.64
CA PHE A 13 14.70 -31.61 -35.68
C PHE A 13 14.06 -31.42 -34.27
N ASP A 14 14.86 -31.55 -33.21
CA ASP A 14 14.35 -31.49 -31.85
C ASP A 14 13.89 -30.07 -31.46
N GLN A 15 12.77 -30.01 -30.75
CA GLN A 15 12.17 -28.74 -30.32
C GLN A 15 13.07 -27.92 -29.39
N GLU A 16 13.98 -28.60 -28.69
CA GLU A 16 14.90 -27.95 -27.75
C GLU A 16 15.91 -27.03 -28.40
N HIS A 17 16.22 -27.25 -29.70
CA HIS A 17 17.14 -26.42 -30.46
C HIS A 17 16.47 -25.22 -31.13
N LYS A 18 15.12 -25.20 -31.21
CA LYS A 18 14.38 -24.13 -31.86
C LYS A 18 14.38 -22.85 -31.05
N LYS A 19 14.75 -21.78 -31.70
CA LYS A 19 14.87 -20.44 -31.13
C LYS A 19 13.52 -19.72 -31.23
N PRO A 20 13.08 -19.02 -30.14
CA PRO A 20 11.89 -18.18 -30.20
C PRO A 20 12.13 -16.98 -31.14
N LEU A 21 11.12 -16.59 -31.87
CA LEU A 21 11.17 -15.38 -32.69
C LEU A 21 11.18 -14.14 -31.76
N PRO A 22 12.01 -13.12 -32.11
CA PRO A 22 12.01 -11.87 -31.34
C PRO A 22 10.67 -11.14 -31.46
N ILE A 23 10.23 -10.56 -30.37
CA ILE A 23 8.91 -9.90 -30.33
C ILE A 23 8.86 -8.65 -31.21
N TYR A 24 9.96 -7.92 -31.31
CA TYR A 24 10.07 -6.67 -32.06
C TYR A 24 11.37 -6.65 -32.88
N PRO A 25 11.42 -7.36 -33.99
CA PRO A 25 12.59 -7.33 -34.88
C PRO A 25 12.71 -5.95 -35.54
N ALA A 26 13.92 -5.44 -35.61
CA ALA A 26 14.23 -4.20 -36.31
C ALA A 26 14.63 -4.50 -37.78
N THR A 27 15.27 -5.65 -37.98
CA THR A 27 15.83 -6.02 -39.32
C THR A 27 15.55 -7.50 -39.63
N ILE A 28 15.01 -7.76 -40.80
CA ILE A 28 14.72 -9.12 -41.27
C ILE A 28 15.62 -9.39 -42.49
N GLY A 29 16.36 -10.49 -42.43
CA GLY A 29 17.08 -11.05 -43.55
C GLY A 29 16.17 -11.91 -44.42
N ILE A 30 16.32 -11.82 -45.71
CA ILE A 30 15.52 -12.59 -46.68
C ILE A 30 16.48 -13.33 -47.61
N VAL A 31 16.37 -14.65 -47.66
CA VAL A 31 17.10 -15.52 -48.57
C VAL A 31 16.11 -16.06 -49.61
N THR A 32 16.12 -15.47 -50.79
CA THR A 32 15.24 -15.85 -51.90
C THR A 32 15.76 -15.32 -53.22
N SER A 33 15.09 -15.62 -54.32
CA SER A 33 15.45 -15.08 -55.64
C SER A 33 15.16 -13.57 -55.76
N SER A 34 16.00 -12.86 -56.51
CA SER A 34 15.89 -11.39 -56.64
C SER A 34 14.64 -10.90 -57.40
N SER A 35 14.04 -11.75 -58.24
CA SER A 35 12.92 -11.37 -59.12
C SER A 35 11.58 -11.99 -58.74
N GLY A 36 11.49 -12.67 -57.61
CA GLY A 36 10.33 -13.49 -57.26
C GLY A 36 9.14 -12.72 -56.66
N ALA A 37 7.96 -13.31 -56.81
CA ALA A 37 6.73 -12.87 -56.12
C ALA A 37 6.92 -12.87 -54.60
N VAL A 38 7.71 -13.81 -54.08
CA VAL A 38 8.06 -13.96 -52.64
C VAL A 38 8.57 -12.67 -52.02
N LEU A 39 9.59 -12.06 -52.65
CA LEU A 39 10.17 -10.81 -52.13
C LEU A 39 9.12 -9.70 -52.08
N ARG A 40 8.27 -9.60 -53.12
CA ARG A 40 7.19 -8.60 -53.16
C ARG A 40 6.15 -8.84 -52.10
N ASP A 41 5.79 -10.09 -51.83
CA ASP A 41 4.81 -10.45 -50.84
C ASP A 41 5.35 -10.18 -49.42
N ILE A 42 6.57 -10.63 -49.11
CA ILE A 42 7.23 -10.33 -47.86
C ILE A 42 7.34 -8.81 -47.63
N TYR A 43 7.80 -8.07 -48.65
CA TYR A 43 7.93 -6.61 -48.56
C TYR A 43 6.60 -5.93 -48.30
N ARG A 44 5.54 -6.27 -49.07
CA ARG A 44 4.22 -5.69 -48.95
C ARG A 44 3.60 -5.95 -47.57
N VAL A 45 3.67 -7.19 -47.10
CA VAL A 45 3.12 -7.57 -45.79
C VAL A 45 3.90 -6.92 -44.66
N SER A 46 5.23 -7.02 -44.67
CA SER A 46 6.08 -6.44 -43.63
C SER A 46 5.91 -4.92 -43.51
N LYS A 47 5.92 -4.21 -44.66
CA LYS A 47 5.77 -2.75 -44.68
C LYS A 47 4.36 -2.28 -44.32
N ARG A 48 3.34 -3.07 -44.63
CA ARG A 48 1.97 -2.79 -44.19
C ARG A 48 1.83 -2.92 -42.68
N ARG A 49 2.41 -3.97 -42.08
CA ARG A 49 2.34 -4.22 -40.63
C ARG A 49 3.21 -3.27 -39.80
N PHE A 50 4.44 -3.05 -40.31
CA PHE A 50 5.39 -2.14 -39.62
C PHE A 50 6.24 -1.36 -40.69
N PRO A 51 5.87 -0.12 -41.04
CA PRO A 51 6.57 0.66 -42.07
C PRO A 51 8.06 0.89 -41.78
N GLY A 52 8.46 0.92 -40.50
CA GLY A 52 9.84 1.12 -40.06
C GLY A 52 10.76 -0.08 -40.18
N ILE A 53 10.21 -1.28 -40.47
CA ILE A 53 11.03 -2.51 -40.57
C ILE A 53 12.08 -2.42 -41.64
N ARG A 54 13.29 -2.86 -41.34
CA ARG A 54 14.39 -2.97 -42.34
C ARG A 54 14.38 -4.38 -42.92
N LEU A 55 14.36 -4.48 -44.23
CA LEU A 55 14.44 -5.75 -44.98
C LEU A 55 15.75 -5.78 -45.73
N VAL A 56 16.52 -6.87 -45.56
CA VAL A 56 17.83 -7.07 -46.22
C VAL A 56 17.76 -8.34 -47.03
N LEU A 57 17.88 -8.19 -48.33
CA LEU A 57 17.85 -9.31 -49.28
C LEU A 57 19.27 -9.83 -49.56
N LYS A 58 19.48 -11.13 -49.42
CA LYS A 58 20.59 -11.86 -50.02
C LYS A 58 20.04 -12.71 -51.17
N PRO A 59 20.23 -12.27 -52.39
CA PRO A 59 19.68 -13.00 -53.53
C PRO A 59 20.42 -14.31 -53.75
N VAL A 60 19.65 -15.38 -54.00
CA VAL A 60 20.15 -16.72 -54.33
C VAL A 60 19.42 -17.27 -55.55
N GLN A 61 20.09 -18.13 -56.29
CA GLN A 61 19.42 -18.93 -57.33
C GLN A 61 18.75 -20.13 -56.61
N VAL A 62 17.44 -20.23 -56.74
CA VAL A 62 16.69 -21.32 -56.13
C VAL A 62 16.62 -22.55 -57.08
N PRO A 63 16.36 -22.40 -58.35
CA PRO A 63 16.43 -23.53 -59.28
C PRO A 63 17.86 -23.76 -59.84
N GLY A 64 18.25 -25.04 -59.97
CA GLY A 64 19.46 -25.42 -60.63
C GLY A 64 20.57 -26.01 -59.77
N ALA A 65 21.62 -26.52 -60.41
CA ALA A 65 22.80 -27.06 -59.72
C ALA A 65 23.50 -25.94 -58.92
N GLY A 66 23.85 -26.22 -57.67
CA GLY A 66 24.50 -25.26 -56.76
C GLY A 66 23.55 -24.33 -56.00
N ALA A 67 22.23 -24.52 -56.13
CA ALA A 67 21.26 -23.73 -55.37
C ALA A 67 21.38 -23.97 -53.86
N ALA A 68 21.56 -25.19 -53.43
CA ALA A 68 21.69 -25.55 -52.03
C ALA A 68 22.90 -24.86 -51.37
N GLU A 69 24.04 -24.87 -52.04
CA GLU A 69 25.26 -24.21 -51.57
C GLU A 69 25.08 -22.68 -51.47
N GLN A 70 24.39 -22.06 -52.43
CA GLN A 70 24.11 -20.62 -52.39
C GLN A 70 23.17 -20.26 -51.20
N ILE A 71 22.14 -21.09 -50.94
CA ILE A 71 21.24 -20.91 -49.81
C ILE A 71 22.02 -21.02 -48.51
N ALA A 72 22.83 -22.06 -48.33
CA ALA A 72 23.66 -22.25 -47.13
C ALA A 72 24.62 -21.06 -46.92
N GLN A 73 25.34 -20.66 -47.95
CA GLN A 73 26.22 -19.47 -47.92
C GLN A 73 25.47 -18.18 -47.61
N ALA A 74 24.23 -18.05 -48.03
CA ALA A 74 23.43 -16.86 -47.70
C ALA A 74 23.02 -16.84 -46.22
N VAL A 75 22.68 -18.00 -45.62
CA VAL A 75 22.43 -18.12 -44.17
C VAL A 75 23.69 -17.81 -43.39
N ASP A 76 24.83 -18.38 -43.76
CA ASP A 76 26.13 -18.12 -43.13
C ASP A 76 26.55 -16.66 -43.24
N PHE A 77 26.30 -16.01 -44.39
CA PHE A 77 26.56 -14.59 -44.59
C PHE A 77 25.85 -13.71 -43.55
N PHE A 78 24.58 -13.97 -43.28
CA PHE A 78 23.85 -13.22 -42.30
C PHE A 78 24.38 -13.47 -40.89
N ASN A 79 24.78 -14.70 -40.57
CA ASN A 79 25.35 -15.02 -39.26
C ASN A 79 26.74 -14.39 -39.05
N ALA A 80 27.57 -14.32 -40.08
CA ALA A 80 28.96 -13.87 -39.95
C ALA A 80 29.17 -12.38 -40.26
N HIS A 81 28.47 -11.84 -41.25
CA HIS A 81 28.79 -10.51 -41.80
C HIS A 81 27.70 -9.48 -41.62
N TYR A 82 26.44 -9.89 -41.53
CA TYR A 82 25.33 -8.94 -41.46
C TYR A 82 24.24 -9.46 -40.52
N PRO A 83 24.42 -9.29 -39.20
CA PRO A 83 23.46 -9.80 -38.24
C PRO A 83 22.09 -9.14 -38.46
N VAL A 84 21.05 -9.97 -38.49
CA VAL A 84 19.64 -9.61 -38.54
C VAL A 84 18.91 -10.28 -37.39
N ASP A 85 17.71 -9.80 -37.08
CA ASP A 85 16.97 -10.33 -35.94
C ASP A 85 16.22 -11.62 -36.27
N VAL A 86 15.82 -11.79 -37.53
CA VAL A 86 15.12 -12.98 -38.05
C VAL A 86 15.54 -13.20 -39.48
N LEU A 87 15.69 -14.46 -39.90
CA LEU A 87 15.89 -14.87 -41.28
C LEU A 87 14.62 -15.49 -41.85
N ILE A 88 14.22 -15.08 -43.06
CA ILE A 88 13.19 -15.76 -43.84
C ILE A 88 13.87 -16.43 -45.02
N VAL A 89 13.80 -17.74 -45.03
CA VAL A 89 14.29 -18.56 -46.16
C VAL A 89 13.08 -19.04 -46.93
N GLY A 90 12.96 -18.63 -48.17
CA GLY A 90 11.76 -18.92 -48.91
C GLY A 90 11.94 -18.98 -50.40
N ARG A 91 10.99 -19.64 -51.06
CA ARG A 91 10.92 -19.68 -52.55
C ARG A 91 9.55 -19.26 -53.05
N GLY A 92 9.52 -18.88 -54.33
CA GLY A 92 8.29 -18.65 -55.08
C GLY A 92 7.64 -19.94 -55.54
N GLY A 93 6.43 -19.82 -56.08
CA GLY A 93 5.78 -20.92 -56.77
C GLY A 93 6.65 -21.43 -57.93
N GLY A 94 6.76 -22.74 -58.02
CA GLY A 94 7.55 -23.42 -59.06
C GLY A 94 7.29 -24.93 -58.98
N SER A 95 8.06 -25.70 -59.76
CA SER A 95 7.92 -27.16 -59.77
C SER A 95 8.42 -27.82 -58.47
N LEU A 96 8.05 -29.09 -58.27
CA LEU A 96 8.58 -29.91 -57.17
C LEU A 96 10.13 -30.03 -57.20
N GLU A 97 10.69 -29.93 -58.39
CA GLU A 97 12.15 -29.94 -58.60
C GLU A 97 12.87 -28.78 -57.95
N ASP A 98 12.21 -27.60 -57.88
CA ASP A 98 12.76 -26.42 -57.20
C ASP A 98 12.79 -26.54 -55.64
N LEU A 99 12.03 -27.50 -55.10
CA LEU A 99 12.07 -27.80 -53.63
C LEU A 99 13.27 -28.64 -53.25
N TRP A 100 13.91 -29.29 -54.21
CA TRP A 100 14.95 -30.25 -53.93
C TRP A 100 16.16 -29.64 -53.17
N ALA A 101 16.54 -28.43 -53.57
CA ALA A 101 17.65 -27.73 -52.90
C ALA A 101 17.46 -27.55 -51.41
N PHE A 102 16.23 -27.43 -50.93
CA PHE A 102 15.88 -27.31 -49.47
C PHE A 102 15.85 -28.64 -48.74
N ASN A 103 16.00 -29.76 -49.48
CA ASN A 103 16.16 -31.11 -48.92
C ASN A 103 17.63 -31.56 -48.85
N GLU A 104 18.56 -30.71 -49.26
CA GLU A 104 19.98 -30.99 -49.22
C GLU A 104 20.56 -30.80 -47.81
N GLU A 105 21.44 -31.72 -47.40
CA GLU A 105 22.04 -31.71 -46.04
C GLU A 105 22.75 -30.39 -45.72
N VAL A 106 23.40 -29.78 -46.70
CA VAL A 106 24.14 -28.52 -46.53
C VAL A 106 23.26 -27.39 -46.09
N VAL A 107 22.03 -27.29 -46.63
CA VAL A 107 21.03 -26.29 -46.20
C VAL A 107 20.49 -26.55 -44.80
N VAL A 108 20.17 -27.82 -44.52
CA VAL A 108 19.68 -28.23 -43.20
C VAL A 108 20.69 -27.88 -42.12
N ARG A 109 21.96 -28.19 -42.33
CA ARG A 109 23.05 -27.90 -41.36
C ARG A 109 23.30 -26.39 -41.25
N ALA A 110 23.21 -25.62 -42.34
CA ALA A 110 23.34 -24.16 -42.26
C ALA A 110 22.22 -23.52 -41.43
N ILE A 111 20.97 -23.97 -41.59
CA ILE A 111 19.83 -23.49 -40.78
C ILE A 111 20.00 -23.91 -39.35
N TYR A 112 20.37 -25.16 -39.06
CA TYR A 112 20.58 -25.66 -37.70
C TYR A 112 21.65 -24.87 -36.93
N ASN A 113 22.77 -24.58 -37.59
CA ASN A 113 23.91 -23.86 -37.04
C ASN A 113 23.69 -22.34 -36.94
N SER A 114 22.62 -21.83 -37.57
CA SER A 114 22.33 -20.39 -37.52
C SER A 114 22.13 -19.93 -36.08
N ALA A 115 22.79 -18.86 -35.64
CA ALA A 115 22.52 -18.19 -34.39
C ALA A 115 21.24 -17.33 -34.43
N ILE A 116 20.85 -16.94 -35.64
CA ILE A 116 19.67 -16.13 -35.95
C ILE A 116 18.46 -17.05 -36.11
N PRO A 117 17.30 -16.76 -35.49
CA PRO A 117 16.10 -17.56 -35.73
C PRO A 117 15.64 -17.52 -37.18
N VAL A 118 15.32 -18.70 -37.73
CA VAL A 118 15.01 -18.92 -39.15
C VAL A 118 13.54 -19.32 -39.30
N ILE A 119 12.85 -18.62 -40.20
CA ILE A 119 11.51 -18.98 -40.67
C ILE A 119 11.65 -19.60 -42.06
N SER A 120 11.22 -20.85 -42.21
CA SER A 120 11.10 -21.48 -43.53
C SER A 120 9.76 -21.15 -44.14
N ALA A 121 9.80 -20.63 -45.38
CA ALA A 121 8.64 -20.35 -46.21
C ALA A 121 8.79 -21.01 -47.58
N VAL A 122 9.13 -22.29 -47.59
CA VAL A 122 9.49 -23.06 -48.76
C VAL A 122 8.35 -23.95 -49.23
N GLY A 123 7.81 -24.75 -48.28
CA GLY A 123 6.76 -25.72 -48.59
C GLY A 123 5.36 -25.14 -48.43
N HIS A 124 4.44 -25.57 -49.32
CA HIS A 124 3.01 -25.32 -49.15
C HIS A 124 2.42 -26.23 -48.09
N GLU A 125 1.11 -26.14 -47.80
CA GLU A 125 0.46 -26.90 -46.70
C GLU A 125 0.73 -28.41 -46.74
N THR A 126 0.84 -29.00 -47.91
CA THR A 126 1.05 -30.45 -48.14
C THR A 126 2.51 -30.84 -48.29
N ASP A 127 3.38 -29.93 -48.70
CA ASP A 127 4.75 -30.23 -49.14
C ASP A 127 5.74 -29.81 -48.06
N PHE A 128 6.32 -30.77 -47.37
CA PHE A 128 7.31 -30.52 -46.32
C PHE A 128 8.72 -30.78 -46.85
N THR A 129 9.61 -29.82 -46.63
CA THR A 129 11.05 -29.98 -46.90
C THR A 129 11.82 -30.23 -45.62
N LEU A 130 13.05 -30.75 -45.74
CA LEU A 130 13.94 -30.90 -44.56
C LEU A 130 14.27 -29.55 -43.95
N ALA A 131 14.33 -28.48 -44.73
CA ALA A 131 14.48 -27.11 -44.22
C ALA A 131 13.31 -26.69 -43.30
N ASP A 132 12.06 -27.13 -43.59
CA ASP A 132 10.89 -26.84 -42.78
C ASP A 132 10.94 -27.54 -41.41
N PHE A 133 11.54 -28.74 -41.34
CA PHE A 133 11.67 -29.48 -40.08
C PHE A 133 12.73 -28.86 -39.17
N VAL A 134 13.85 -28.37 -39.74
CA VAL A 134 14.98 -27.83 -38.97
C VAL A 134 14.79 -26.37 -38.61
N ALA A 135 14.01 -25.60 -39.40
CA ALA A 135 13.74 -24.20 -39.12
C ALA A 135 13.07 -24.00 -37.74
N ASP A 136 13.31 -22.88 -37.14
CA ASP A 136 12.72 -22.51 -35.84
C ASP A 136 11.19 -22.38 -35.94
N GLU A 137 10.73 -21.79 -37.05
CA GLU A 137 9.31 -21.70 -37.38
C GLU A 137 9.06 -22.02 -38.86
N ARG A 138 7.87 -22.54 -39.14
CA ARG A 138 7.43 -22.86 -40.51
C ARG A 138 6.24 -21.99 -40.92
N ALA A 139 6.32 -21.43 -42.09
CA ALA A 139 5.21 -20.72 -42.73
C ALA A 139 4.81 -21.42 -44.04
N ALA A 140 3.52 -21.62 -44.26
CA ALA A 140 3.01 -22.23 -45.46
C ALA A 140 3.11 -21.30 -46.71
N THR A 141 3.29 -20.00 -46.48
CA THR A 141 3.45 -18.99 -47.53
C THR A 141 4.43 -17.90 -47.10
N PRO A 142 5.09 -17.22 -48.08
CA PRO A 142 5.95 -16.08 -47.78
C PRO A 142 5.24 -14.95 -47.07
N SER A 143 3.95 -14.73 -47.35
CA SER A 143 3.13 -13.73 -46.66
C SER A 143 2.96 -14.09 -45.20
N GLN A 144 2.69 -15.36 -44.87
CA GLN A 144 2.59 -15.86 -43.52
C GLN A 144 3.93 -15.74 -42.77
N ALA A 145 5.05 -16.03 -43.40
CA ALA A 145 6.37 -15.82 -42.83
C ALA A 145 6.60 -14.36 -42.43
N ALA A 146 6.20 -13.42 -43.28
CA ALA A 146 6.25 -12.00 -42.95
C ALA A 146 5.32 -11.61 -41.81
N GLU A 147 4.14 -12.24 -41.72
CA GLU A 147 3.20 -12.02 -40.57
C GLU A 147 3.73 -12.55 -39.27
N MET A 148 4.37 -13.71 -39.29
CA MET A 148 5.00 -14.30 -38.08
C MET A 148 6.21 -13.48 -37.62
N ALA A 149 7.02 -13.00 -38.58
CA ALA A 149 8.21 -12.19 -38.32
C ALA A 149 7.87 -10.78 -37.80
N VAL A 150 6.76 -10.17 -38.25
CA VAL A 150 6.44 -8.75 -37.98
C VAL A 150 5.11 -8.60 -37.26
N ARG A 151 5.14 -8.09 -36.06
CA ARG A 151 3.91 -7.72 -35.33
C ARG A 151 3.20 -6.54 -36.01
N ASP A 152 1.89 -6.49 -35.80
CA ASP A 152 1.09 -5.38 -36.30
C ASP A 152 1.35 -4.10 -35.53
N GLY A 153 1.92 -3.11 -36.19
CA GLY A 153 2.21 -1.80 -35.62
C GLY A 153 0.94 -1.03 -35.18
N GLN A 154 -0.20 -1.32 -35.85
CA GLN A 154 -1.48 -0.69 -35.47
C GLN A 154 -1.97 -1.21 -34.10
N GLU A 155 -1.81 -2.50 -33.83
CA GLU A 155 -2.14 -3.07 -32.53
C GLU A 155 -1.27 -2.46 -31.42
N ILE A 156 0.03 -2.30 -31.70
CA ILE A 156 0.96 -1.67 -30.75
C ILE A 156 0.57 -0.21 -30.49
N ALA A 157 0.26 0.54 -31.55
CA ALA A 157 -0.18 1.92 -31.44
C ALA A 157 -1.49 2.03 -30.63
N ALA A 158 -2.46 1.15 -30.89
CA ALA A 158 -3.72 1.11 -30.15
C ALA A 158 -3.51 0.79 -28.65
N GLN A 159 -2.62 -0.15 -28.34
CA GLN A 159 -2.26 -0.47 -26.96
C GLN A 159 -1.61 0.73 -26.25
N LEU A 160 -0.69 1.43 -26.90
CA LEU A 160 -0.05 2.63 -26.36
C LEU A 160 -1.05 3.74 -26.08
N LEU A 161 -1.98 4.00 -27.02
CA LEU A 161 -3.06 4.98 -26.81
C LEU A 161 -3.98 4.60 -25.65
N SER A 162 -4.30 3.32 -25.52
CA SER A 162 -5.09 2.82 -24.39
C SER A 162 -4.36 3.03 -23.06
N LEU A 163 -3.08 2.69 -23.00
CA LEU A 163 -2.26 2.89 -21.80
C LEU A 163 -2.12 4.37 -21.45
N GLN A 164 -1.90 5.24 -22.44
CA GLN A 164 -1.83 6.69 -22.27
C GLN A 164 -3.14 7.24 -21.67
N THR A 165 -4.28 6.80 -22.24
CA THR A 165 -5.61 7.21 -21.76
C THR A 165 -5.85 6.76 -20.31
N ARG A 166 -5.52 5.51 -19.99
CA ARG A 166 -5.63 4.97 -18.64
C ARG A 166 -4.75 5.74 -17.64
N LEU A 167 -3.50 6.03 -18.02
CA LEU A 167 -2.58 6.81 -17.19
C LEU A 167 -3.12 8.20 -16.91
N ARG A 168 -3.59 8.90 -17.97
CA ARG A 168 -4.19 10.23 -17.82
C ARG A 168 -5.40 10.21 -16.88
N ASN A 169 -6.32 9.27 -17.09
CA ASN A 169 -7.52 9.15 -16.26
C ASN A 169 -7.19 8.84 -14.80
N SER A 170 -6.23 7.95 -14.56
CA SER A 170 -5.76 7.64 -13.20
C SER A 170 -5.13 8.86 -12.52
N ALA A 171 -4.31 9.62 -13.24
CA ALA A 171 -3.70 10.85 -12.70
C ALA A 171 -4.75 11.90 -12.34
N VAL A 172 -5.73 12.14 -13.24
CA VAL A 172 -6.83 13.07 -12.99
C VAL A 172 -7.67 12.64 -11.80
N GLN A 173 -8.00 11.34 -11.71
CA GLN A 173 -8.77 10.80 -10.59
C GLN A 173 -8.01 10.95 -9.25
N GLN A 174 -6.72 10.72 -9.22
CA GLN A 174 -5.91 10.92 -8.02
C GLN A 174 -5.88 12.38 -7.57
N LEU A 175 -5.75 13.30 -8.54
CA LEU A 175 -5.80 14.74 -8.24
C LEU A 175 -7.16 15.16 -7.68
N ASP A 176 -8.24 14.63 -8.25
CA ASP A 176 -9.61 14.91 -7.81
C ASP A 176 -9.89 14.41 -6.39
N ILE A 177 -9.41 13.19 -6.07
CA ILE A 177 -9.50 12.64 -4.71
C ILE A 177 -8.73 13.52 -3.70
N ARG A 178 -7.52 13.94 -4.04
CA ARG A 178 -6.71 14.81 -3.18
C ARG A 178 -7.36 16.19 -3.01
N ARG A 179 -7.89 16.76 -4.09
CA ARG A 179 -8.62 18.04 -4.07
C ARG A 179 -9.84 17.96 -3.15
N LYS A 180 -10.69 16.95 -3.31
CA LYS A 180 -11.84 16.72 -2.44
C LYS A 180 -11.44 16.51 -0.98
N GLY A 181 -10.32 15.83 -0.74
CA GLY A 181 -9.76 15.70 0.61
C GLY A 181 -9.38 17.04 1.24
N ILE A 182 -8.76 17.92 0.48
CA ILE A 182 -8.42 19.29 0.93
C ILE A 182 -9.69 20.11 1.15
N GLU A 183 -10.62 20.10 0.22
CA GLU A 183 -11.90 20.80 0.34
C GLU A 183 -12.66 20.34 1.59
N HIS A 184 -12.71 19.03 1.86
CA HIS A 184 -13.31 18.50 3.08
C HIS A 184 -12.60 18.94 4.36
N LEU A 185 -11.28 19.10 4.35
CA LEU A 185 -10.55 19.65 5.50
C LEU A 185 -10.84 21.13 5.72
N LEU A 186 -10.93 21.92 4.66
CA LEU A 186 -11.25 23.36 4.71
C LEU A 186 -12.66 23.63 5.22
N THR A 187 -13.64 22.76 4.90
CA THR A 187 -15.02 22.88 5.35
C THR A 187 -15.27 22.37 6.78
N ARG A 188 -14.24 21.88 7.48
CA ARG A 188 -14.39 21.51 8.89
C ARG A 188 -14.63 22.74 9.75
N PRO A 189 -15.58 22.70 10.71
CA PRO A 189 -15.92 23.86 11.58
C PRO A 189 -14.69 24.44 12.28
N VAL A 190 -13.71 23.60 12.61
CA VAL A 190 -12.44 24.03 13.25
C VAL A 190 -11.59 24.91 12.33
N MET A 191 -11.61 24.64 11.01
CA MET A 191 -10.84 25.42 10.04
C MET A 191 -11.62 26.67 9.59
N GLU A 192 -12.93 26.57 9.52
CA GLU A 192 -13.81 27.68 9.14
C GLU A 192 -13.89 28.75 10.24
N ASN A 193 -13.99 28.32 11.52
CA ASN A 193 -14.08 29.21 12.67
C ASN A 193 -13.24 28.69 13.85
N PRO A 194 -11.91 28.79 13.83
CA PRO A 194 -11.04 28.33 14.90
C PRO A 194 -11.30 29.03 16.23
N HIS A 195 -11.84 30.26 16.21
CA HIS A 195 -12.19 31.02 17.41
C HIS A 195 -13.28 30.35 18.25
N LEU A 196 -14.30 29.74 17.62
CA LEU A 196 -15.38 29.06 18.35
C LEU A 196 -14.86 27.96 19.28
N MET A 197 -13.85 27.26 18.89
CA MET A 197 -13.25 26.21 19.73
C MET A 197 -12.48 26.78 20.91
N LEU A 198 -11.85 27.94 20.74
CA LEU A 198 -11.17 28.65 21.80
C LEU A 198 -12.20 29.26 22.77
N GLU A 199 -13.25 29.89 22.28
CA GLU A 199 -14.33 30.46 23.08
C GLU A 199 -14.99 29.41 23.97
N GLN A 200 -15.33 28.25 23.44
CA GLN A 200 -15.89 27.15 24.24
C GLN A 200 -14.95 26.68 25.36
N ARG A 201 -13.65 26.67 25.10
CA ARG A 201 -12.66 26.29 26.11
C ARG A 201 -12.49 27.37 27.17
N MET A 202 -12.50 28.63 26.77
CA MET A 202 -12.45 29.78 27.68
C MET A 202 -13.68 29.80 28.58
N GLU A 203 -14.89 29.67 28.04
CA GLU A 203 -16.12 29.57 28.83
C GLU A 203 -16.08 28.42 29.82
N ARG A 204 -15.57 27.26 29.42
CA ARG A 204 -15.40 26.13 30.36
C ARG A 204 -14.40 26.42 31.47
N LEU A 205 -13.30 27.12 31.17
CA LEU A 205 -12.34 27.57 32.20
C LEU A 205 -12.97 28.57 33.16
N ASP A 206 -13.70 29.55 32.66
CA ASP A 206 -14.38 30.55 33.48
C ASP A 206 -15.42 29.88 34.42
N ASN A 207 -16.19 28.95 33.88
CA ASN A 207 -17.14 28.18 34.70
C ASN A 207 -16.44 27.33 35.77
N LEU A 208 -15.31 26.72 35.49
CA LEU A 208 -14.52 25.95 36.44
C LEU A 208 -13.91 26.88 37.53
N ALA A 209 -13.39 28.03 37.13
CA ALA A 209 -12.85 29.04 38.04
C ALA A 209 -13.93 29.56 39.02
N ALA A 210 -15.11 29.89 38.48
CA ALA A 210 -16.25 30.32 39.32
C ALA A 210 -16.67 29.24 40.30
N ARG A 211 -16.80 27.99 39.89
CA ARG A 211 -17.14 26.86 40.77
C ARG A 211 -16.08 26.63 41.83
N LEU A 212 -14.79 26.73 41.50
CA LEU A 212 -13.69 26.62 42.44
C LEU A 212 -13.77 27.70 43.52
N GLY A 213 -13.97 28.97 43.08
CA GLY A 213 -14.14 30.10 44.01
C GLY A 213 -15.34 29.93 44.97
N GLN A 214 -16.47 29.50 44.41
CA GLN A 214 -17.68 29.24 45.21
C GLN A 214 -17.48 28.08 46.22
N SER A 215 -16.90 26.97 45.76
CA SER A 215 -16.61 25.82 46.63
C SER A 215 -15.64 26.17 47.77
N GLY A 216 -14.55 26.90 47.42
CA GLY A 216 -13.58 27.38 48.39
C GLY A 216 -14.20 28.28 49.45
N SER A 217 -15.03 29.25 49.06
CA SER A 217 -15.76 30.16 49.93
C SER A 217 -16.74 29.42 50.84
N GLN A 218 -17.45 28.44 50.32
CA GLN A 218 -18.37 27.61 51.04
C GLN A 218 -17.65 26.73 52.09
N GLN A 219 -16.54 26.13 51.73
CA GLN A 219 -15.73 25.34 52.63
C GLN A 219 -15.15 26.16 53.75
N LEU A 220 -14.65 27.35 53.45
CA LEU A 220 -14.15 28.29 54.48
C LEU A 220 -15.28 28.68 55.45
N LYS A 221 -16.45 29.03 54.91
CA LYS A 221 -17.62 29.36 55.74
C LYS A 221 -18.02 28.20 56.68
N GLN A 222 -18.01 26.98 56.20
CA GLN A 222 -18.28 25.80 57.00
C GLN A 222 -17.25 25.63 58.14
N GLN A 223 -15.97 25.82 57.82
CA GLN A 223 -14.91 25.74 58.83
C GLN A 223 -15.05 26.81 59.90
N VAL A 224 -15.37 28.05 59.50
CA VAL A 224 -15.63 29.15 60.45
C VAL A 224 -16.84 28.81 61.34
N GLN A 225 -17.93 28.33 60.73
CA GLN A 225 -19.12 27.91 61.58
C GLN A 225 -18.80 26.78 62.54
N HIS A 226 -18.01 25.78 62.07
CA HIS A 226 -17.58 24.69 62.93
C HIS A 226 -16.74 25.18 64.13
N LEU A 227 -15.78 26.08 63.85
CA LEU A 227 -14.98 26.72 64.90
C LEU A 227 -15.82 27.47 65.88
N THR A 228 -16.76 28.31 65.37
CA THR A 228 -17.69 29.03 66.27
C THR A 228 -18.48 28.08 67.17
N HIS A 229 -19.02 27.00 66.59
CA HIS A 229 -19.75 26.00 67.38
C HIS A 229 -18.90 25.30 68.51
N LEU A 230 -17.63 25.04 68.16
CA LEU A 230 -16.70 24.50 69.18
C LEU A 230 -16.40 25.53 70.29
N MET A 231 -16.25 26.80 69.92
CA MET A 231 -16.08 27.88 70.93
C MET A 231 -17.30 28.01 71.81
N ASP A 232 -18.51 27.98 71.28
CA ASP A 232 -19.76 28.01 72.02
C ASP A 232 -19.87 26.81 73.02
N LYS A 233 -19.48 25.63 72.53
CA LYS A 233 -19.45 24.43 73.43
C LYS A 233 -18.45 24.59 74.55
N LEU A 234 -17.26 25.11 74.28
CA LEU A 234 -16.27 25.37 75.33
C LEU A 234 -16.79 26.39 76.38
N GLU A 235 -17.45 27.43 75.85
CA GLU A 235 -18.02 28.45 76.76
C GLU A 235 -19.15 27.89 77.62
N LEU A 236 -19.99 27.02 77.09
CA LEU A 236 -21.02 26.33 77.86
C LEU A 236 -20.46 25.38 78.93
N MET A 237 -19.29 24.78 78.65
CA MET A 237 -18.61 23.90 79.63
C MET A 237 -17.83 24.65 80.73
N ASN A 238 -17.70 25.96 80.56
CA ASN A 238 -16.98 26.79 81.51
C ASN A 238 -17.77 26.88 82.87
N PRO A 239 -17.28 26.35 84.03
CA PRO A 239 -17.94 26.38 85.30
C PRO A 239 -18.25 27.80 85.79
N MET A 240 -17.41 28.74 85.42
CA MET A 240 -17.59 30.15 85.75
C MET A 240 -18.90 30.76 85.23
N ASN A 241 -19.38 30.28 84.05
CA ASN A 241 -20.67 30.74 83.54
C ASN A 241 -21.85 30.23 84.32
N THR A 242 -21.75 29.08 84.98
CA THR A 242 -22.73 28.55 85.88
C THR A 242 -22.82 29.42 87.16
N LEU A 243 -21.67 29.84 87.66
CA LEU A 243 -21.61 30.76 88.79
C LEU A 243 -22.19 32.15 88.45
N ARG A 244 -21.94 32.68 87.26
CA ARG A 244 -22.51 33.96 86.74
C ARG A 244 -24.05 33.96 86.70
N ARG A 245 -24.68 32.82 86.50
CA ARG A 245 -26.14 32.67 86.49
C ARG A 245 -26.77 32.64 87.83
N GLY A 246 -25.96 32.80 88.90
CA GLY A 246 -26.45 32.86 90.26
C GLY A 246 -26.47 31.49 90.97
N TYR A 247 -25.92 30.46 90.39
CA TYR A 247 -25.73 29.18 91.07
C TYR A 247 -24.47 29.22 91.93
N GLY A 248 -24.51 28.65 93.04
CA GLY A 248 -23.36 28.48 93.96
C GLY A 248 -22.81 27.06 93.91
N MET A 249 -21.50 26.91 93.82
CA MET A 249 -20.87 25.60 93.97
C MET A 249 -20.63 25.30 95.46
N VAL A 250 -21.28 24.25 95.95
CA VAL A 250 -21.14 23.85 97.34
C VAL A 250 -19.93 22.93 97.47
N ARG A 251 -19.03 23.29 98.43
CA ARG A 251 -17.85 22.47 98.74
C ARG A 251 -17.85 22.06 100.18
N SER A 252 -17.32 20.90 100.49
CA SER A 252 -17.03 20.42 101.86
C SER A 252 -15.85 21.19 102.48
N LYS A 253 -15.63 21.09 103.75
CA LYS A 253 -14.47 21.61 104.44
C LYS A 253 -13.14 21.18 103.87
N ASP A 254 -13.10 20.01 103.24
CA ASP A 254 -11.92 19.45 102.51
C ASP A 254 -11.85 19.89 101.08
N ASN A 255 -12.57 20.95 100.68
CA ASN A 255 -12.58 21.55 99.36
C ASN A 255 -13.11 20.61 98.26
N ARG A 256 -13.87 19.53 98.52
CA ARG A 256 -14.53 18.65 97.59
C ARG A 256 -15.88 19.21 97.19
N VAL A 257 -16.21 19.17 95.89
CA VAL A 257 -17.53 19.61 95.45
C VAL A 257 -18.58 18.61 95.96
N ILE A 258 -19.62 19.10 96.60
CA ILE A 258 -20.77 18.34 97.07
C ILE A 258 -21.81 18.36 95.94
N ALA A 259 -22.07 17.20 95.37
CA ALA A 259 -23.03 17.07 94.32
C ALA A 259 -24.38 16.49 94.74
N THR A 260 -24.41 15.76 95.80
CA THR A 260 -25.62 15.11 96.33
C THR A 260 -25.83 15.41 97.81
N ILE A 261 -27.08 15.40 98.23
CA ILE A 261 -27.46 15.69 99.67
C ILE A 261 -26.91 14.64 100.62
N GLN A 262 -26.62 13.41 100.11
CA GLN A 262 -26.09 12.30 100.93
C GLN A 262 -24.65 12.51 101.38
N GLU A 263 -23.95 13.48 100.78
CA GLU A 263 -22.54 13.79 101.09
C GLU A 263 -22.41 14.78 102.29
N VAL A 264 -23.52 15.26 102.84
CA VAL A 264 -23.57 16.27 103.87
C VAL A 264 -24.44 15.78 105.04
N GLN A 265 -24.04 16.08 106.28
CA GLN A 265 -24.83 15.83 107.51
C GLN A 265 -25.27 17.16 108.19
N ALA A 266 -26.38 17.14 108.89
CA ALA A 266 -26.81 18.30 109.63
C ALA A 266 -25.75 18.68 110.69
N GLY A 267 -25.28 19.93 110.60
CA GLY A 267 -24.19 20.44 111.46
C GLY A 267 -22.87 20.64 110.73
N ASP A 268 -22.70 20.07 109.45
CA ASP A 268 -21.48 20.21 108.70
C ASP A 268 -21.24 21.64 108.22
N ARG A 269 -19.98 22.07 108.23
CA ARG A 269 -19.57 23.35 107.68
C ARG A 269 -19.30 23.16 106.15
N ILE A 270 -20.00 23.94 105.36
CA ILE A 270 -19.93 23.96 103.91
C ILE A 270 -19.46 25.34 103.43
N GLN A 271 -18.85 25.37 102.28
CA GLN A 271 -18.47 26.58 101.54
C GLN A 271 -19.31 26.66 100.31
N VAL A 272 -19.99 27.79 100.10
CA VAL A 272 -20.73 28.05 98.89
C VAL A 272 -19.91 29.07 98.06
N GLU A 273 -19.30 28.61 97.00
CA GLU A 273 -18.52 29.43 96.04
C GLU A 273 -19.48 30.13 95.08
N LEU A 274 -19.50 31.45 95.13
CA LEU A 274 -20.24 32.32 94.22
C LEU A 274 -19.23 32.98 93.25
N GLN A 275 -19.74 33.73 92.26
CA GLN A 275 -18.89 34.44 91.27
C GLN A 275 -17.86 35.38 91.90
N ASP A 276 -18.21 36.04 92.94
CA ASP A 276 -17.49 37.14 93.56
C ASP A 276 -16.93 36.82 94.99
N GLY A 277 -17.14 35.61 95.45
CA GLY A 277 -16.64 35.23 96.80
C GLY A 277 -17.15 33.89 97.34
N ILE A 278 -16.69 33.56 98.49
CA ILE A 278 -17.06 32.29 99.17
C ILE A 278 -17.86 32.63 100.45
N ILE A 279 -19.04 32.05 100.60
CA ILE A 279 -19.83 32.12 101.77
C ILE A 279 -19.57 30.88 102.66
N HIS A 280 -19.18 31.03 103.89
CA HIS A 280 -19.10 29.94 104.81
C HIS A 280 -20.46 29.77 105.46
N ALA A 281 -21.03 28.59 105.33
CA ALA A 281 -22.35 28.28 105.88
C ALA A 281 -22.31 26.96 106.67
N GLN A 282 -23.34 26.71 107.47
CA GLN A 282 -23.51 25.45 108.15
C GLN A 282 -24.85 24.82 107.74
N ALA A 283 -24.85 23.56 107.36
CA ALA A 283 -26.06 22.83 107.06
C ALA A 283 -26.91 22.65 108.28
N VAL A 284 -28.06 23.29 108.31
CA VAL A 284 -28.95 23.24 109.52
C VAL A 284 -29.97 22.08 109.42
N ALA A 285 -30.55 21.85 108.27
CA ALA A 285 -31.46 20.76 107.99
C ALA A 285 -31.25 20.25 106.59
N LEU A 286 -31.52 18.99 106.27
CA LEU A 286 -31.44 18.35 104.98
C LEU A 286 -32.81 17.80 104.62
N GLU A 287 -33.34 18.21 103.45
CA GLU A 287 -34.61 17.69 102.94
C GLU A 287 -34.34 17.22 101.49
N GLU A 288 -34.77 16.01 101.19
CA GLU A 288 -34.73 15.49 99.75
C GLU A 288 -35.98 16.04 99.05
N VAL A 289 -35.75 16.52 97.79
CA VAL A 289 -36.83 17.01 96.95
C VAL A 289 -37.26 15.93 95.94
#